data_8a54237d6f13b166e6a9f82a1b596035
#
_entry.id   8a54237d6f13b166e6a9f82a1b596035
#
_cell.length_a   1.000
_cell.length_b   1.000
_cell.length_c   1.000
_cell.angle_alpha   90.00
_cell.angle_beta   90.00
_cell.angle_gamma   90.00
#
_symmetry.space_group_name_H-M   'P 1'
#
loop_
_entity.id
_entity.type
_entity.pdbx_description
1 polymer ?
#
loop_
_entity_poly.entity_id
_entity_poly.type
_entity_poly.pdbx_seq_one_letter_code
_entity_poly.pdbx_strand_id
1 'polypeptide(L)'
;ITRFSYIRYLNASPSSGPIDIYVNGRRVASYLNYRAFTEYMKVLPGYYRIAVFRAGTTRNPISVSRMNVIANRVYTAAFINNGTGQEWQFITDTRRVLNQNRAFVRFIQLSANAPLLDVYIDDRLVLTDLDFQEVGRYLSLAPGRHNLKLKVAASARVILEDPNMTLQGGKAYSVYIVGNMGDRVGLQVLIPLEGTTYLSF
;
A
#
# COMPACT_ATOMS: atom_id res chain seq x y z
N ILE A 1 -9.27 -27.34 -11.43
CA ILE A 1 -9.77 -25.94 -11.46
C ILE A 1 -8.58 -25.03 -11.23
N THR A 2 -8.22 -24.23 -12.24
CA THR A 2 -7.13 -23.27 -12.15
C THR A 2 -7.55 -22.15 -11.19
N ARG A 3 -6.80 -21.98 -10.11
CA ARG A 3 -7.08 -20.96 -9.09
C ARG A 3 -6.22 -19.75 -9.35
N PHE A 4 -6.85 -18.64 -9.70
CA PHE A 4 -6.18 -17.36 -9.92
C PHE A 4 -5.89 -16.64 -8.60
N SER A 5 -4.99 -15.68 -8.68
CA SER A 5 -4.80 -14.62 -7.71
C SER A 5 -5.02 -13.27 -8.38
N TYR A 6 -5.05 -12.22 -7.60
CA TYR A 6 -5.16 -10.86 -8.10
C TYR A 6 -3.98 -10.04 -7.59
N ILE A 7 -3.47 -9.16 -8.43
CA ILE A 7 -2.40 -8.24 -8.08
C ILE A 7 -2.70 -6.85 -8.65
N ARG A 8 -2.45 -5.83 -7.86
CA ARG A 8 -2.33 -4.45 -8.32
C ARG A 8 -0.94 -3.92 -7.97
N TYR A 9 -0.50 -2.91 -8.70
CA TYR A 9 0.78 -2.26 -8.47
C TYR A 9 0.56 -0.85 -7.95
N LEU A 10 1.38 -0.44 -7.00
CA LEU A 10 1.42 0.91 -6.44
C LEU A 10 2.81 1.50 -6.68
N ASN A 11 2.89 2.67 -7.28
CA ASN A 11 4.12 3.46 -7.23
C ASN A 11 4.13 4.30 -5.95
N ALA A 12 4.81 3.80 -4.92
CA ALA A 12 4.99 4.47 -3.63
C ALA A 12 6.40 5.08 -3.47
N SER A 13 7.18 5.15 -4.56
CA SER A 13 8.53 5.73 -4.56
C SER A 13 8.49 7.20 -4.92
N PRO A 14 8.73 8.13 -3.96
CA PRO A 14 8.68 9.57 -4.24
C PRO A 14 9.76 10.04 -5.21
N SER A 15 10.83 9.27 -5.38
CA SER A 15 11.98 9.66 -6.21
C SER A 15 12.03 9.02 -7.60
N SER A 16 11.16 8.04 -7.90
CA SER A 16 11.23 7.31 -9.17
C SER A 16 10.71 8.09 -10.39
N GLY A 17 9.86 9.10 -10.16
CA GLY A 17 9.00 9.64 -11.22
C GLY A 17 7.98 8.61 -11.71
N PRO A 18 7.31 8.86 -12.85
CA PRO A 18 6.44 7.88 -13.49
C PRO A 18 7.22 6.65 -13.93
N ILE A 19 6.63 5.47 -13.76
CA ILE A 19 7.26 4.19 -14.07
C ILE A 19 6.43 3.34 -15.03
N ASP A 20 7.13 2.52 -15.82
CA ASP A 20 6.56 1.41 -16.58
C ASP A 20 6.95 0.10 -15.89
N ILE A 21 6.00 -0.83 -15.76
CA ILE A 21 6.20 -2.11 -15.09
C ILE A 21 6.04 -3.24 -16.10
N TYR A 22 7.02 -4.14 -16.14
CA TYR A 22 7.03 -5.33 -16.99
C TYR A 22 7.11 -6.59 -16.15
N VAL A 23 6.25 -7.55 -16.43
CA VAL A 23 6.23 -8.86 -15.81
C VAL A 23 6.48 -9.92 -16.87
N ASN A 24 7.55 -10.70 -16.73
CA ASN A 24 8.03 -11.64 -17.74
C ASN A 24 8.12 -11.03 -19.14
N GLY A 25 8.61 -9.78 -19.23
CA GLY A 25 8.78 -9.06 -20.48
C GLY A 25 7.49 -8.41 -21.05
N ARG A 26 6.33 -8.65 -20.45
CA ARG A 26 5.06 -8.01 -20.84
C ARG A 26 4.80 -6.78 -19.98
N ARG A 27 4.51 -5.65 -20.61
CA ARG A 27 4.14 -4.42 -19.89
C ARG A 27 2.77 -4.57 -19.24
N VAL A 28 2.71 -4.42 -17.91
CA VAL A 28 1.48 -4.50 -17.11
C VAL A 28 1.03 -3.14 -16.58
N ALA A 29 1.94 -2.17 -16.52
CA ALA A 29 1.61 -0.79 -16.18
C ALA A 29 2.41 0.17 -17.05
N SER A 30 1.81 1.27 -17.47
CA SER A 30 2.42 2.31 -18.28
C SER A 30 2.20 3.67 -17.61
N TYR A 31 3.27 4.42 -17.47
CA TYR A 31 3.23 5.78 -16.92
C TYR A 31 2.55 5.87 -15.54
N LEU A 32 2.85 4.90 -14.67
CA LEU A 32 2.28 4.86 -13.33
C LEU A 32 2.94 5.95 -12.47
N ASN A 33 2.18 6.99 -12.19
CA ASN A 33 2.64 8.11 -11.37
C ASN A 33 2.84 7.72 -9.91
N TYR A 34 3.69 8.47 -9.21
CA TYR A 34 3.81 8.39 -7.76
C TYR A 34 2.44 8.52 -7.08
N ARG A 35 2.14 7.66 -6.12
CA ARG A 35 0.87 7.50 -5.39
C ARG A 35 -0.28 6.90 -6.20
N ALA A 36 -0.04 6.49 -7.42
CA ALA A 36 -1.06 5.84 -8.25
C ALA A 36 -1.04 4.32 -8.11
N PHE A 37 -2.23 3.74 -8.18
CA PHE A 37 -2.47 2.30 -8.25
C PHE A 37 -2.88 1.90 -9.67
N THR A 38 -2.51 0.69 -10.07
CA THR A 38 -3.19 0.03 -11.19
C THR A 38 -4.51 -0.58 -10.73
N GLU A 39 -5.36 -0.95 -11.69
CA GLU A 39 -6.44 -1.90 -11.41
C GLU A 39 -5.87 -3.26 -11.00
N TYR A 40 -6.70 -4.08 -10.34
CA TYR A 40 -6.35 -5.46 -10.06
C TYR A 40 -6.37 -6.31 -11.34
N MET A 41 -5.33 -7.09 -11.53
CA MET A 41 -5.19 -8.01 -12.65
C MET A 41 -5.19 -9.45 -12.16
N LYS A 42 -5.87 -10.33 -12.89
CA LYS A 42 -5.76 -11.79 -12.65
C LYS A 42 -4.38 -12.28 -13.00
N VAL A 43 -3.83 -13.11 -12.14
CA VAL A 43 -2.52 -13.71 -12.32
C VAL A 43 -2.54 -15.17 -11.88
N LEU A 44 -1.87 -16.04 -12.63
CA LEU A 44 -1.70 -17.45 -12.25
C LEU A 44 -0.66 -17.58 -11.14
N PRO A 45 -0.76 -18.60 -10.28
CA PRO A 45 0.31 -18.92 -9.36
C PRO A 45 1.61 -19.22 -10.10
N GLY A 46 2.74 -18.84 -9.52
CA GLY A 46 4.05 -19.10 -10.10
C GLY A 46 5.08 -18.01 -9.79
N TYR A 47 6.23 -18.17 -10.40
CA TYR A 47 7.36 -17.24 -10.28
C TYR A 47 7.40 -16.31 -11.48
N TYR A 48 7.56 -15.04 -11.21
CA TYR A 48 7.59 -13.98 -12.20
C TYR A 48 8.82 -13.11 -12.04
N ARG A 49 9.38 -12.67 -13.17
CA ARG A 49 10.39 -11.63 -13.21
C ARG A 49 9.68 -10.29 -13.37
N ILE A 50 9.87 -9.38 -12.42
CA ILE A 50 9.31 -8.03 -12.46
C ILE A 50 10.42 -7.02 -12.70
N ALA A 51 10.26 -6.16 -13.71
CA ALA A 51 11.22 -5.11 -14.05
C ALA A 51 10.52 -3.75 -14.10
N VAL A 52 11.16 -2.75 -13.54
CA VAL A 52 10.67 -1.37 -13.49
C VAL A 52 11.60 -0.49 -14.30
N PHE A 53 11.01 0.32 -15.16
CA PHE A 53 11.71 1.31 -15.98
C PHE A 53 11.14 2.70 -15.75
N ARG A 54 11.92 3.72 -16.04
CA ARG A 54 11.37 5.07 -16.21
C ARG A 54 10.35 5.03 -17.35
N ALA A 55 9.22 5.69 -17.17
CA ALA A 55 8.15 5.71 -18.15
C ALA A 55 8.66 6.07 -19.54
N GLY A 56 8.22 5.31 -20.55
CA GLY A 56 8.60 5.49 -21.94
C GLY A 56 9.97 4.92 -22.31
N THR A 57 10.65 4.19 -21.41
CA THR A 57 11.93 3.54 -21.73
C THR A 57 11.90 2.06 -21.43
N THR A 58 12.79 1.30 -22.09
CA THR A 58 13.04 -0.13 -21.79
C THR A 58 14.54 -0.41 -21.61
N ARG A 59 15.33 0.67 -21.46
CA ARG A 59 16.77 0.58 -21.19
C ARG A 59 17.05 0.96 -19.76
N ASN A 60 18.03 0.29 -19.16
CA ASN A 60 18.50 0.54 -17.80
C ASN A 60 17.35 0.49 -16.77
N PRO A 61 16.85 -0.71 -16.44
CA PRO A 61 15.79 -0.86 -15.46
C PRO A 61 16.20 -0.24 -14.12
N ILE A 62 15.26 0.45 -13.47
CA ILE A 62 15.45 0.96 -12.11
C ILE A 62 15.58 -0.20 -11.12
N SER A 63 14.80 -1.26 -11.35
CA SER A 63 14.79 -2.45 -10.51
C SER A 63 14.43 -3.68 -11.32
N VAL A 64 15.04 -4.80 -10.97
CA VAL A 64 14.68 -6.13 -11.48
C VAL A 64 14.62 -7.07 -10.28
N SER A 65 13.45 -7.71 -10.09
CA SER A 65 13.19 -8.59 -8.96
C SER A 65 12.42 -9.83 -9.38
N ARG A 66 12.29 -10.76 -8.46
CA ARG A 66 11.40 -11.93 -8.60
C ARG A 66 10.20 -11.79 -7.68
N MET A 67 9.08 -12.27 -8.15
CA MET A 67 7.82 -12.30 -7.43
C MET A 67 7.29 -13.73 -7.44
N ASN A 68 6.89 -14.22 -6.27
CA ASN A 68 6.20 -15.50 -6.14
C ASN A 68 4.72 -15.26 -5.86
N VAL A 69 3.85 -15.74 -6.74
CA VAL A 69 2.40 -15.63 -6.59
C VAL A 69 1.84 -16.97 -6.13
N ILE A 70 1.20 -16.97 -4.97
CA ILE A 70 0.48 -18.12 -4.41
C ILE A 70 -0.99 -18.03 -4.80
N ALA A 71 -1.60 -19.18 -5.09
CA ALA A 71 -3.01 -19.24 -5.49
C ALA A 71 -3.99 -18.66 -4.46
N ASN A 72 -5.12 -18.12 -4.93
CA ASN A 72 -6.21 -17.57 -4.11
C ASN A 72 -5.77 -16.43 -3.18
N ARG A 73 -4.88 -15.57 -3.63
CA ARG A 73 -4.41 -14.39 -2.89
C ARG A 73 -4.76 -13.11 -3.63
N VAL A 74 -4.85 -12.05 -2.87
CA VAL A 74 -4.92 -10.68 -3.38
C VAL A 74 -3.69 -9.94 -2.92
N TYR A 75 -2.97 -9.34 -3.85
CA TYR A 75 -1.71 -8.65 -3.58
C TYR A 75 -1.79 -7.17 -3.96
N THR A 76 -1.17 -6.34 -3.16
CA THR A 76 -0.68 -5.03 -3.58
C THR A 76 0.84 -5.10 -3.62
N ALA A 77 1.43 -4.93 -4.81
CA ALA A 77 2.87 -4.81 -4.98
C ALA A 77 3.21 -3.32 -4.95
N ALA A 78 3.89 -2.87 -3.90
CA ALA A 78 4.29 -1.49 -3.71
C ALA A 78 5.77 -1.31 -4.09
N PHE A 79 6.03 -0.41 -5.02
CA PHE A 79 7.38 0.02 -5.38
C PHE A 79 7.79 1.17 -4.48
N ILE A 80 8.78 0.99 -3.62
CA ILE A 80 9.14 1.87 -2.52
C ILE A 80 10.62 2.27 -2.56
N ASN A 81 10.96 3.38 -1.91
CA ASN A 81 12.33 3.68 -1.53
C ASN A 81 12.71 2.89 -0.28
N ASN A 82 13.99 2.46 -0.19
CA ASN A 82 14.51 1.75 0.99
C ASN A 82 15.71 2.47 1.66
N GLY A 83 15.90 3.73 1.32
CA GLY A 83 17.03 4.53 1.84
C GLY A 83 18.31 4.46 0.98
N THR A 84 18.53 3.39 0.22
CA THR A 84 19.69 3.22 -0.68
C THR A 84 19.29 3.11 -2.16
N GLY A 85 18.04 2.84 -2.44
CA GLY A 85 17.48 2.67 -3.79
C GLY A 85 16.01 2.42 -3.73
N GLN A 86 15.51 1.61 -4.65
CA GLN A 86 14.10 1.21 -4.70
C GLN A 86 13.97 -0.30 -4.70
N GLU A 87 12.89 -0.79 -4.11
CA GLU A 87 12.55 -2.20 -4.05
C GLU A 87 11.03 -2.43 -4.08
N TRP A 88 10.64 -3.68 -4.22
CA TRP A 88 9.24 -4.10 -4.10
C TRP A 88 8.92 -4.59 -2.69
N GLN A 89 7.77 -4.16 -2.17
CA GLN A 89 7.12 -4.83 -1.04
C GLN A 89 5.81 -5.45 -1.51
N PHE A 90 5.67 -6.77 -1.33
CA PHE A 90 4.45 -7.51 -1.68
C PHE A 90 3.58 -7.64 -0.43
N ILE A 91 2.40 -7.05 -0.49
CA ILE A 91 1.46 -6.98 0.63
C ILE A 91 0.26 -7.84 0.26
N THR A 92 -0.05 -8.82 1.10
CA THR A 92 -1.21 -9.70 0.89
C THR A 92 -2.40 -9.18 1.69
N ASP A 93 -3.54 -9.02 1.02
CA ASP A 93 -4.81 -8.70 1.67
C ASP A 93 -5.37 -9.99 2.31
N THR A 94 -5.78 -9.88 3.57
CA THR A 94 -6.35 -11.01 4.29
C THR A 94 -7.85 -11.10 4.06
N ARG A 95 -8.32 -12.23 3.53
CA ARG A 95 -9.76 -12.51 3.44
C ARG A 95 -10.39 -12.56 4.81
N ARG A 96 -11.57 -11.97 4.92
CA ARG A 96 -12.35 -11.96 6.15
C ARG A 96 -13.84 -11.92 5.87
N VAL A 97 -14.62 -12.33 6.83
CA VAL A 97 -16.06 -12.10 6.81
C VAL A 97 -16.30 -10.62 7.09
N LEU A 98 -16.93 -9.94 6.15
CA LEU A 98 -17.27 -8.52 6.26
C LEU A 98 -18.61 -8.36 6.98
N ASN A 99 -18.69 -7.38 7.85
CA ASN A 99 -19.89 -7.03 8.61
C ASN A 99 -20.34 -5.62 8.19
N GLN A 100 -21.59 -5.49 7.73
CA GLN A 100 -22.14 -4.23 7.24
C GLN A 100 -22.13 -3.10 8.28
N ASN A 101 -22.11 -3.46 9.56
CA ASN A 101 -22.06 -2.50 10.67
C ASN A 101 -20.64 -2.14 11.11
N ARG A 102 -19.62 -2.67 10.42
CA ARG A 102 -18.19 -2.45 10.74
C ARG A 102 -17.40 -2.19 9.48
N ALA A 103 -16.39 -1.37 9.61
CA ALA A 103 -15.33 -1.21 8.62
C ALA A 103 -14.03 -1.79 9.18
N PHE A 104 -13.23 -2.40 8.34
CA PHE A 104 -11.90 -2.90 8.72
C PHE A 104 -10.82 -2.03 8.11
N VAL A 105 -9.83 -1.66 8.90
CA VAL A 105 -8.73 -0.82 8.45
C VAL A 105 -7.41 -1.31 9.03
N ARG A 106 -6.36 -1.32 8.24
CA ARG A 106 -4.98 -1.54 8.68
C ARG A 106 -4.08 -0.45 8.13
N PHE A 107 -2.94 -0.26 8.76
CA PHE A 107 -1.95 0.74 8.38
C PHE A 107 -0.69 0.05 7.89
N ILE A 108 -0.11 0.56 6.81
CA ILE A 108 1.08 0.02 6.17
C ILE A 108 2.05 1.18 5.97
N GLN A 109 3.21 1.11 6.64
CA GLN A 109 4.19 2.18 6.64
C GLN A 109 5.22 1.96 5.52
N LEU A 110 5.21 2.83 4.50
CA LEU A 110 6.06 2.72 3.31
C LEU A 110 7.07 3.87 3.16
N SER A 111 7.21 4.73 4.17
CA SER A 111 8.18 5.83 4.16
C SER A 111 9.48 5.43 4.84
N ALA A 112 10.55 5.31 4.06
CA ALA A 112 11.85 4.83 4.55
C ALA A 112 12.54 5.76 5.57
N ASN A 113 12.19 7.05 5.59
CA ASN A 113 12.80 8.02 6.49
C ASN A 113 11.84 8.59 7.54
N ALA A 114 10.64 8.03 7.66
CA ALA A 114 9.76 8.37 8.77
C ALA A 114 10.30 7.77 10.08
N PRO A 115 10.13 8.46 11.22
CA PRO A 115 10.37 7.84 12.51
C PRO A 115 9.32 6.76 12.79
N LEU A 116 9.48 6.02 13.88
CA LEU A 116 8.40 5.18 14.41
C LEU A 116 7.14 6.02 14.62
N LEU A 117 6.00 5.51 14.18
CA LEU A 117 4.73 6.24 14.18
C LEU A 117 3.72 5.61 15.14
N ASP A 118 3.08 6.45 15.93
CA ASP A 118 1.88 6.10 16.66
C ASP A 118 0.65 6.53 15.86
N VAL A 119 -0.33 5.64 15.74
CA VAL A 119 -1.58 5.89 15.03
C VAL A 119 -2.69 6.15 16.03
N TYR A 120 -3.36 7.29 15.86
CA TYR A 120 -4.52 7.71 16.65
C TYR A 120 -5.75 7.79 15.74
N ILE A 121 -6.87 7.28 16.21
CA ILE A 121 -8.18 7.42 15.57
C ILE A 121 -9.14 8.01 16.60
N ASP A 122 -9.75 9.15 16.27
CA ASP A 122 -10.64 9.89 17.16
C ASP A 122 -9.99 10.16 18.53
N ASP A 123 -8.73 10.59 18.49
CA ASP A 123 -7.86 10.87 19.64
C ASP A 123 -7.53 9.66 20.53
N ARG A 124 -7.82 8.44 20.08
CA ARG A 124 -7.45 7.20 20.76
C ARG A 124 -6.25 6.57 20.08
N LEU A 125 -5.25 6.21 20.87
CA LEU A 125 -4.09 5.44 20.42
C LEU A 125 -4.53 4.03 20.03
N VAL A 126 -4.30 3.64 18.76
CA VAL A 126 -4.73 2.34 18.22
C VAL A 126 -3.58 1.45 17.77
N LEU A 127 -2.45 2.03 17.39
CA LEU A 127 -1.20 1.34 17.07
C LEU A 127 -0.03 2.17 17.59
N THR A 128 1.00 1.47 18.06
CA THR A 128 2.26 2.06 18.54
C THR A 128 3.43 1.59 17.70
N ASP A 129 4.45 2.43 17.59
CA ASP A 129 5.76 2.08 17.04
C ASP A 129 5.72 1.48 15.62
N LEU A 130 4.78 1.92 14.77
CA LEU A 130 4.67 1.42 13.40
C LEU A 130 5.92 1.80 12.61
N ASP A 131 6.71 0.80 12.24
CA ASP A 131 8.00 0.95 11.57
C ASP A 131 7.91 0.84 10.04
N PHE A 132 8.99 1.22 9.37
CA PHE A 132 9.11 1.07 7.91
C PHE A 132 8.91 -0.38 7.47
N GLN A 133 8.12 -0.56 6.40
CA GLN A 133 7.69 -1.83 5.83
C GLN A 133 6.77 -2.66 6.74
N GLU A 134 6.40 -2.16 7.89
CA GLU A 134 5.46 -2.86 8.76
C GLU A 134 4.03 -2.79 8.21
N VAL A 135 3.37 -3.95 8.26
CA VAL A 135 1.94 -4.11 7.95
C VAL A 135 1.21 -4.32 9.27
N GLY A 136 0.52 -3.28 9.72
CA GLY A 136 -0.21 -3.30 10.99
C GLY A 136 -1.38 -4.29 10.99
N ARG A 137 -1.84 -4.65 12.18
CA ARG A 137 -3.04 -5.47 12.35
C ARG A 137 -4.29 -4.74 11.87
N TYR A 138 -5.31 -5.49 11.50
CA TYR A 138 -6.61 -4.91 11.20
C TYR A 138 -7.34 -4.45 12.46
N LEU A 139 -7.90 -3.26 12.35
CA LEU A 139 -8.77 -2.64 13.34
C LEU A 139 -10.22 -2.71 12.83
N SER A 140 -11.15 -2.93 13.72
CA SER A 140 -12.58 -2.91 13.42
C SER A 140 -13.17 -1.61 13.96
N LEU A 141 -13.65 -0.75 13.08
CA LEU A 141 -14.17 0.58 13.38
C LEU A 141 -15.66 0.68 13.03
N ALA A 142 -16.36 1.62 13.62
CA ALA A 142 -17.70 2.00 13.17
C ALA A 142 -17.60 2.62 11.76
N PRO A 143 -18.60 2.42 10.90
CA PRO A 143 -18.71 3.22 9.67
C PRO A 143 -18.87 4.70 9.99
N GLY A 144 -18.43 5.55 9.08
CA GLY A 144 -18.55 6.99 9.22
C GLY A 144 -17.21 7.72 9.08
N ARG A 145 -17.22 8.97 9.51
CA ARG A 145 -16.05 9.84 9.47
C ARG A 145 -15.24 9.71 10.76
N HIS A 146 -13.94 9.61 10.61
CA HIS A 146 -12.97 9.50 11.69
C HIS A 146 -11.87 10.54 11.51
N ASN A 147 -11.28 10.97 12.62
CA ASN A 147 -10.06 11.78 12.61
C ASN A 147 -8.84 10.87 12.77
N LEU A 148 -8.03 10.78 11.71
CA LEU A 148 -6.76 10.07 11.72
C LEU A 148 -5.64 11.05 12.08
N LYS A 149 -4.82 10.71 13.07
CA LYS A 149 -3.56 11.39 13.36
C LYS A 149 -2.41 10.39 13.38
N LEU A 150 -1.32 10.77 12.73
CA LEU A 150 -0.03 10.10 12.86
C LEU A 150 0.89 10.97 13.70
N LYS A 151 1.43 10.42 14.77
CA LYS A 151 2.38 11.10 15.65
C LYS A 151 3.72 10.38 15.66
N VAL A 152 4.78 11.11 15.96
CA VAL A 152 6.05 10.49 16.31
C VAL A 152 5.84 9.65 17.57
N ALA A 153 6.30 8.39 17.55
CA ALA A 153 6.13 7.45 18.65
C ALA A 153 6.63 8.04 19.98
N ALA A 154 5.88 7.78 21.04
CA ALA A 154 6.12 8.30 22.39
C ALA A 154 6.26 9.85 22.46
N SER A 155 5.60 10.57 21.54
CA SER A 155 5.66 12.02 21.43
C SER A 155 4.27 12.62 21.17
N ALA A 156 4.09 13.89 21.52
CA ALA A 156 2.89 14.65 21.16
C ALA A 156 2.93 15.22 19.73
N ARG A 157 4.07 15.09 19.02
CA ARG A 157 4.28 15.69 17.71
C ARG A 157 3.43 15.03 16.65
N VAL A 158 2.42 15.73 16.14
CA VAL A 158 1.60 15.31 15.00
C VAL A 158 2.38 15.56 13.70
N ILE A 159 2.51 14.53 12.87
CA ILE A 159 3.14 14.62 11.55
C ILE A 159 2.09 14.78 10.47
N LEU A 160 0.95 14.09 10.62
CA LEU A 160 -0.14 14.09 9.65
C LEU A 160 -1.47 14.00 10.40
N GLU A 161 -2.44 14.76 9.91
CA GLU A 161 -3.83 14.67 10.36
C GLU A 161 -4.75 14.64 9.15
N ASP A 162 -5.69 13.68 9.13
CA ASP A 162 -6.82 13.60 8.22
C ASP A 162 -8.11 13.55 9.03
N PRO A 163 -8.80 14.70 9.22
CA PRO A 163 -10.02 14.76 10.01
C PRO A 163 -11.23 14.18 9.29
N ASN A 164 -11.08 13.76 8.04
CA ASN A 164 -12.17 13.34 7.18
C ASN A 164 -11.98 11.92 6.62
N MET A 165 -11.21 11.07 7.27
CA MET A 165 -11.11 9.66 6.90
C MET A 165 -12.50 9.01 6.98
N THR A 166 -13.10 8.70 5.84
CA THR A 166 -14.46 8.17 5.78
C THR A 166 -14.44 6.69 5.44
N LEU A 167 -15.05 5.88 6.30
CA LEU A 167 -15.13 4.43 6.19
C LEU A 167 -16.57 3.97 5.99
N GLN A 168 -16.78 3.08 5.03
CA GLN A 168 -18.08 2.46 4.78
C GLN A 168 -18.17 1.10 5.46
N GLY A 169 -19.36 0.77 5.99
CA GLY A 169 -19.63 -0.55 6.54
C GLY A 169 -19.54 -1.66 5.50
N GLY A 170 -19.11 -2.84 5.92
CA GLY A 170 -18.91 -3.97 5.03
C GLY A 170 -17.67 -3.85 4.12
N LYS A 171 -16.77 -2.93 4.41
CA LYS A 171 -15.56 -2.67 3.60
C LYS A 171 -14.29 -2.88 4.41
N ALA A 172 -13.23 -3.28 3.70
CA ALA A 172 -11.87 -3.34 4.23
C ALA A 172 -10.96 -2.35 3.49
N TYR A 173 -10.15 -1.65 4.25
CA TYR A 173 -9.24 -0.61 3.78
C TYR A 173 -7.81 -0.89 4.22
N SER A 174 -6.85 -0.60 3.35
CA SER A 174 -5.46 -0.45 3.72
C SER A 174 -5.07 1.01 3.62
N VAL A 175 -4.55 1.58 4.69
CA VAL A 175 -4.01 2.94 4.73
C VAL A 175 -2.51 2.85 4.51
N TYR A 176 -2.06 3.27 3.34
CA TYR A 176 -0.64 3.31 2.99
C TYR A 176 -0.07 4.66 3.36
N ILE A 177 0.94 4.66 4.23
CA ILE A 177 1.69 5.86 4.62
C ILE A 177 2.88 5.97 3.69
N VAL A 178 2.92 7.02 2.88
CA VAL A 178 3.93 7.23 1.82
C VAL A 178 4.55 8.61 1.93
N GLY A 179 5.66 8.82 1.23
CA GLY A 179 6.36 10.11 1.17
C GLY A 179 7.69 10.10 1.89
N ASN A 180 8.33 11.26 1.95
CA ASN A 180 9.55 11.49 2.69
C ASN A 180 9.32 12.58 3.74
N MET A 181 9.83 12.35 4.93
CA MET A 181 9.98 13.40 5.92
C MET A 181 10.99 14.43 5.41
N GLY A 182 10.63 15.69 5.48
CA GLY A 182 11.50 16.79 5.00
C GLY A 182 11.20 17.25 3.57
N ASP A 183 10.46 16.49 2.78
CA ASP A 183 9.94 16.97 1.50
C ASP A 183 8.85 18.03 1.75
N ARG A 184 8.65 18.92 0.76
CA ARG A 184 7.66 20.01 0.87
C ARG A 184 6.26 19.51 1.24
N VAL A 185 5.85 18.36 0.71
CA VAL A 185 4.54 17.76 0.98
C VAL A 185 4.57 16.86 2.21
N GLY A 186 5.73 16.28 2.55
CA GLY A 186 5.90 15.38 3.68
C GLY A 186 5.20 14.03 3.50
N LEU A 187 4.75 13.44 4.61
CA LEU A 187 4.00 12.19 4.59
C LEU A 187 2.57 12.42 4.10
N GLN A 188 2.06 11.42 3.40
CA GLN A 188 0.69 11.38 2.91
C GLN A 188 0.10 9.99 3.15
N VAL A 189 -1.22 9.89 3.18
CA VAL A 189 -1.92 8.62 3.28
C VAL A 189 -2.72 8.35 2.01
N LEU A 190 -2.72 7.08 1.58
CA LEU A 190 -3.57 6.57 0.52
C LEU A 190 -4.50 5.53 1.14
N ILE A 191 -5.81 5.67 0.92
CA ILE A 191 -6.82 4.86 1.61
C ILE A 191 -7.71 4.12 0.60
N PRO A 192 -7.15 3.20 -0.21
CA PRO A 192 -7.95 2.42 -1.13
C PRO A 192 -8.72 1.31 -0.42
N LEU A 193 -9.80 0.86 -1.05
CA LEU A 193 -10.43 -0.41 -0.72
C LEU A 193 -9.45 -1.56 -1.00
N GLU A 194 -9.48 -2.58 -0.15
CA GLU A 194 -8.83 -3.85 -0.45
C GLU A 194 -9.64 -4.65 -1.48
N GLY A 195 -8.92 -5.35 -2.35
CA GLY A 195 -9.53 -6.19 -3.38
C GLY A 195 -10.42 -7.30 -2.81
N THR A 196 -10.10 -7.78 -1.62
CA THR A 196 -10.93 -8.76 -0.89
C THR A 196 -12.35 -8.26 -0.58
N THR A 197 -12.59 -6.95 -0.69
CA THR A 197 -13.91 -6.33 -0.50
C THR A 197 -14.86 -6.60 -1.68
N TYR A 198 -14.34 -6.73 -2.90
CA TYR A 198 -15.18 -6.75 -4.12
C TYR A 198 -14.73 -7.76 -5.20
N LEU A 199 -13.55 -8.36 -5.09
CA LEU A 199 -13.10 -9.37 -6.04
C LEU A 199 -13.69 -10.74 -5.73
N SER A 200 -14.08 -11.46 -6.79
CA SER A 200 -14.57 -12.84 -6.72
C SER A 200 -13.46 -13.83 -7.06
N PHE A 201 -13.44 -14.96 -6.34
CA PHE A 201 -12.45 -16.04 -6.49
C PHE A 201 -13.11 -17.35 -6.82
#